data_90f30cc772208694ac4c13ff9222955c
#
_entry.id   90f30cc772208694ac4c13ff9222955c
#
_cell.length_a   1.000
_cell.length_b   1.000
_cell.length_c   1.000
_cell.angle_alpha   90.00
_cell.angle_beta   90.00
_cell.angle_gamma   90.00
#
_symmetry.space_group_name_H-M   'P 1'
#
loop_
_entity.id
_entity.type
_entity.pdbx_description
1 polymer ?
#
loop_
_entity_poly.entity_id
_entity_poly.type
_entity_poly.pdbx_seq_one_letter_code
_entity_poly.pdbx_strand_id
1 'polypeptide(L)'
;MLVTGGTKGIGAAIAHRFAASGAQVATTARAPSASQDADLMFVAADLGTTAGVDAVVKEIENKWGGLDILINNLGATATPPGGFETLTDAFWQQVLDINLMAPVRLDRAFIPGMLERKNGVVIHIGSIAHIMPPSQSTLAYASAKGALRTYSKGLSRAVAAGGVRVNMVSPGFIETSGAHGMITEIQQNRHISEDAARQYVMNMIGGIPVGRPGRPEEVAELVAFLASDRSGYIVGVDYLLDGGTIPTV
;
A
#
# COMPACT_ATOMS: atom_id res chain seq x y z
N MET A 1 -12.04 10.83 -1.48
CA MET A 1 -11.08 9.88 -0.90
C MET A 1 -9.67 10.12 -1.40
N LEU A 2 -8.64 9.66 -0.69
CA LEU A 2 -7.23 9.74 -1.09
C LEU A 2 -6.61 8.35 -1.21
N VAL A 3 -5.89 8.10 -2.32
CA VAL A 3 -5.06 6.90 -2.53
C VAL A 3 -3.61 7.32 -2.71
N THR A 4 -2.73 6.99 -1.76
CA THR A 4 -1.31 7.33 -1.87
C THR A 4 -0.60 6.36 -2.83
N GLY A 5 0.31 6.89 -3.68
CA GLY A 5 0.94 6.09 -4.72
C GLY A 5 -0.05 5.56 -5.77
N GLY A 6 -1.10 6.35 -6.08
CA GLY A 6 -2.22 5.94 -6.92
C GLY A 6 -1.98 6.02 -8.42
N THR A 7 -0.76 6.25 -8.89
CA THR A 7 -0.47 6.43 -10.32
C THR A 7 -0.09 5.13 -11.06
N LYS A 8 0.13 4.02 -10.36
CA LYS A 8 0.49 2.72 -10.94
C LYS A 8 0.18 1.56 -10.00
N GLY A 9 0.18 0.35 -10.56
CA GLY A 9 0.04 -0.91 -9.80
C GLY A 9 -1.22 -0.95 -8.94
N ILE A 10 -1.10 -1.45 -7.71
CA ILE A 10 -2.20 -1.60 -6.76
C ILE A 10 -2.93 -0.28 -6.52
N GLY A 11 -2.19 0.81 -6.31
CA GLY A 11 -2.80 2.11 -6.04
C GLY A 11 -3.65 2.63 -7.20
N ALA A 12 -3.21 2.46 -8.45
CA ALA A 12 -3.99 2.84 -9.63
C ALA A 12 -5.26 1.99 -9.75
N ALA A 13 -5.15 0.67 -9.55
CA ALA A 13 -6.32 -0.21 -9.57
C ALA A 13 -7.35 0.18 -8.51
N ILE A 14 -6.91 0.51 -7.29
CA ILE A 14 -7.78 1.02 -6.22
C ILE A 14 -8.43 2.33 -6.66
N ALA A 15 -7.66 3.31 -7.16
CA ALA A 15 -8.17 4.61 -7.57
C ALA A 15 -9.25 4.48 -8.64
N HIS A 16 -8.99 3.70 -9.70
CA HIS A 16 -9.95 3.44 -10.78
C HIS A 16 -11.20 2.70 -10.28
N ARG A 17 -11.02 1.70 -9.40
CA ARG A 17 -12.16 0.95 -8.84
C ARG A 17 -13.13 1.85 -8.08
N PHE A 18 -12.62 2.81 -7.31
CA PHE A 18 -13.45 3.75 -6.57
C PHE A 18 -14.04 4.83 -7.48
N ALA A 19 -13.29 5.34 -8.46
CA ALA A 19 -13.81 6.29 -9.46
C ALA A 19 -14.99 5.68 -10.23
N ALA A 20 -14.86 4.41 -10.66
CA ALA A 20 -15.94 3.66 -11.30
C ALA A 20 -17.18 3.48 -10.41
N SER A 21 -17.03 3.62 -9.09
CA SER A 21 -18.15 3.62 -8.13
C SER A 21 -18.72 5.03 -7.86
N GLY A 22 -18.25 6.06 -8.57
CA GLY A 22 -18.72 7.44 -8.41
C GLY A 22 -18.04 8.21 -7.29
N ALA A 23 -16.96 7.71 -6.69
CA ALA A 23 -16.23 8.43 -5.67
C ALA A 23 -15.36 9.55 -6.26
N GLN A 24 -15.25 10.67 -5.56
CA GLN A 24 -14.21 11.67 -5.84
C GLN A 24 -12.88 11.17 -5.31
N VAL A 25 -11.93 10.93 -6.21
CA VAL A 25 -10.64 10.30 -5.89
C VAL A 25 -9.47 11.26 -6.13
N ALA A 26 -8.62 11.41 -5.12
CA ALA A 26 -7.30 12.01 -5.26
C ALA A 26 -6.22 10.92 -5.22
N THR A 27 -5.18 11.12 -6.02
CA THR A 27 -3.98 10.30 -6.03
C THR A 27 -2.73 11.14 -5.82
N THR A 28 -1.69 10.54 -5.27
CA THR A 28 -0.40 11.21 -5.10
C THR A 28 0.75 10.38 -5.65
N ALA A 29 1.71 11.05 -6.23
CA ALA A 29 3.04 10.52 -6.57
C ALA A 29 4.01 11.70 -6.69
N ARG A 30 5.32 11.43 -6.79
CA ARG A 30 6.34 12.47 -7.01
C ARG A 30 6.22 13.15 -8.38
N ALA A 31 5.69 12.43 -9.37
CA ALA A 31 5.41 12.95 -10.70
C ALA A 31 4.14 12.28 -11.26
N PRO A 32 3.42 12.95 -12.16
CA PRO A 32 2.28 12.37 -12.83
C PRO A 32 2.69 11.17 -13.70
N SER A 33 1.77 10.23 -13.90
CA SER A 33 1.93 9.15 -14.88
C SER A 33 1.55 9.64 -16.28
N ALA A 34 2.18 9.10 -17.32
CA ALA A 34 1.79 9.37 -18.70
C ALA A 34 0.35 8.90 -19.03
N SER A 35 -0.18 7.94 -18.26
CA SER A 35 -1.54 7.43 -18.37
C SER A 35 -2.45 7.95 -17.24
N GLN A 36 -2.19 9.14 -16.72
CA GLN A 36 -3.01 9.71 -15.65
C GLN A 36 -4.43 9.94 -16.15
N ASP A 37 -5.39 9.36 -15.42
CA ASP A 37 -6.80 9.57 -15.67
C ASP A 37 -7.17 11.02 -15.35
N ALA A 38 -7.77 11.71 -16.33
CA ALA A 38 -8.17 13.12 -16.19
C ALA A 38 -9.29 13.32 -15.15
N ASP A 39 -10.03 12.27 -14.83
CA ASP A 39 -11.11 12.31 -13.85
C ASP A 39 -10.59 12.18 -12.40
N LEU A 40 -9.30 11.87 -12.20
CA LEU A 40 -8.68 11.78 -10.89
C LEU A 40 -7.93 13.06 -10.53
N MET A 41 -8.18 13.59 -9.34
CA MET A 41 -7.36 14.66 -8.78
C MET A 41 -5.94 14.14 -8.54
N PHE A 42 -4.94 14.83 -9.06
CA PHE A 42 -3.54 14.48 -8.83
C PHE A 42 -2.83 15.54 -8.00
N VAL A 43 -2.11 15.11 -6.95
CA VAL A 43 -1.26 15.97 -6.13
C VAL A 43 0.18 15.46 -6.18
N ALA A 44 1.07 16.25 -6.79
CA ALA A 44 2.49 15.94 -6.82
C ALA A 44 3.11 16.16 -5.45
N ALA A 45 3.63 15.09 -4.81
CA ALA A 45 4.23 15.19 -3.49
C ALA A 45 5.19 14.02 -3.21
N ASP A 46 6.25 14.29 -2.45
CA ASP A 46 7.08 13.27 -1.82
C ASP A 46 6.61 13.02 -0.38
N LEU A 47 5.79 12.00 -0.19
CA LEU A 47 5.24 11.63 1.11
C LEU A 47 6.28 11.06 2.10
N GLY A 48 7.50 10.79 1.67
CA GLY A 48 8.62 10.50 2.57
C GLY A 48 9.02 11.72 3.43
N THR A 49 8.56 12.93 3.06
CA THR A 49 8.84 14.17 3.78
C THR A 49 7.60 14.75 4.44
N THR A 50 7.79 15.49 5.53
CA THR A 50 6.70 16.23 6.19
C THR A 50 6.10 17.26 5.24
N ALA A 51 6.94 18.02 4.52
CA ALA A 51 6.47 19.04 3.57
C ALA A 51 5.59 18.45 2.46
N GLY A 52 5.92 17.26 1.95
CA GLY A 52 5.09 16.58 0.95
C GLY A 52 3.74 16.13 1.51
N VAL A 53 3.70 15.65 2.75
CA VAL A 53 2.46 15.33 3.44
C VAL A 53 1.60 16.58 3.65
N ASP A 54 2.19 17.67 4.15
CA ASP A 54 1.49 18.94 4.40
C ASP A 54 0.90 19.53 3.10
N ALA A 55 1.62 19.41 1.98
CA ALA A 55 1.11 19.83 0.67
C ALA A 55 -0.14 19.04 0.26
N VAL A 56 -0.14 17.71 0.44
CA VAL A 56 -1.31 16.87 0.13
C VAL A 56 -2.49 17.20 1.04
N VAL A 57 -2.25 17.34 2.34
CA VAL A 57 -3.29 17.70 3.32
C VAL A 57 -3.95 19.03 2.93
N LYS A 58 -3.15 20.05 2.67
CA LYS A 58 -3.64 21.37 2.25
C LYS A 58 -4.48 21.33 0.98
N GLU A 59 -4.04 20.60 -0.05
CA GLU A 59 -4.79 20.48 -1.30
C GLU A 59 -6.13 19.78 -1.10
N ILE A 60 -6.18 18.71 -0.30
CA ILE A 60 -7.41 17.98 0.02
C ILE A 60 -8.36 18.85 0.84
N GLU A 61 -7.86 19.52 1.87
CA GLU A 61 -8.67 20.41 2.71
C GLU A 61 -9.26 21.57 1.90
N ASN A 62 -8.45 22.21 1.06
CA ASN A 62 -8.90 23.31 0.18
C ASN A 62 -9.97 22.86 -0.80
N LYS A 63 -9.84 21.64 -1.35
CA LYS A 63 -10.73 21.15 -2.41
C LYS A 63 -12.01 20.54 -1.87
N TRP A 64 -11.94 19.81 -0.75
CA TRP A 64 -13.03 18.98 -0.23
C TRP A 64 -13.36 19.22 1.24
N GLY A 65 -12.58 19.99 1.97
CA GLY A 65 -12.76 20.21 3.41
C GLY A 65 -12.44 19.01 4.29
N GLY A 66 -11.90 17.94 3.72
CA GLY A 66 -11.50 16.72 4.44
C GLY A 66 -11.65 15.44 3.62
N LEU A 67 -11.51 14.28 4.27
CA LEU A 67 -11.62 12.95 3.66
C LEU A 67 -12.59 12.05 4.41
N ASP A 68 -13.29 11.17 3.68
CA ASP A 68 -14.06 10.06 4.25
C ASP A 68 -13.25 8.75 4.21
N ILE A 69 -12.42 8.57 3.18
CA ILE A 69 -11.63 7.35 2.97
C ILE A 69 -10.17 7.71 2.67
N LEU A 70 -9.26 7.13 3.45
CA LEU A 70 -7.80 7.22 3.25
C LEU A 70 -7.21 5.84 2.98
N ILE A 71 -6.58 5.67 1.82
CA ILE A 71 -5.86 4.45 1.46
C ILE A 71 -4.36 4.74 1.46
N ASN A 72 -3.70 4.30 2.50
CA ASN A 72 -2.25 4.36 2.66
C ASN A 72 -1.59 3.21 1.88
N ASN A 73 -1.50 3.39 0.54
CA ASN A 73 -0.95 2.38 -0.37
C ASN A 73 0.53 2.61 -0.70
N LEU A 74 1.04 3.85 -0.61
CA LEU A 74 2.43 4.13 -0.93
C LEU A 74 3.38 3.19 -0.19
N GLY A 75 4.34 2.63 -0.92
CA GLY A 75 5.41 1.80 -0.39
C GLY A 75 6.55 1.65 -1.39
N ALA A 76 7.75 1.43 -0.90
CA ALA A 76 8.93 1.18 -1.71
C ALA A 76 9.74 0.04 -1.10
N THR A 77 10.22 -0.86 -1.97
CA THR A 77 10.96 -2.07 -1.61
C THR A 77 12.39 -2.09 -2.15
N ALA A 78 12.83 -1.00 -2.84
CA ALA A 78 14.18 -0.95 -3.41
C ALA A 78 15.21 -1.16 -2.29
N THR A 79 16.02 -2.21 -2.42
CA THR A 79 17.05 -2.58 -1.45
C THR A 79 18.40 -2.65 -2.16
N PRO A 80 19.46 -2.03 -1.63
CA PRO A 80 20.79 -2.17 -2.18
C PRO A 80 21.25 -3.65 -2.13
N PRO A 81 22.06 -4.10 -3.08
CA PRO A 81 22.65 -5.44 -3.04
C PRO A 81 23.62 -5.59 -1.86
N GLY A 82 23.86 -6.81 -1.38
CA GLY A 82 24.87 -7.11 -0.36
C GLY A 82 24.33 -7.52 1.02
N GLY A 83 23.02 -7.74 1.18
CA GLY A 83 22.43 -8.23 2.44
C GLY A 83 22.34 -7.16 3.54
N PHE A 84 22.14 -7.60 4.79
CA PHE A 84 21.86 -6.70 5.92
C PHE A 84 23.01 -5.73 6.24
N GLU A 85 24.22 -6.13 5.99
CA GLU A 85 25.45 -5.34 6.29
C GLU A 85 25.56 -4.07 5.42
N THR A 86 24.85 -4.02 4.28
CA THR A 86 24.85 -2.86 3.38
C THR A 86 23.74 -1.85 3.69
N LEU A 87 22.83 -2.18 4.61
CA LEU A 87 21.70 -1.32 4.98
C LEU A 87 22.15 -0.24 5.97
N THR A 88 22.58 0.91 5.46
CA THR A 88 23.00 2.05 6.27
C THR A 88 21.82 2.65 7.06
N ASP A 89 22.12 3.42 8.12
CA ASP A 89 21.12 4.16 8.90
C ASP A 89 20.29 5.09 8.01
N ALA A 90 20.91 5.76 7.05
CA ALA A 90 20.21 6.63 6.08
C ALA A 90 19.23 5.85 5.22
N PHE A 91 19.58 4.63 4.78
CA PHE A 91 18.68 3.76 4.05
C PHE A 91 17.50 3.30 4.94
N TRP A 92 17.77 2.88 6.17
CA TRP A 92 16.74 2.53 7.15
C TRP A 92 15.77 3.69 7.36
N GLN A 93 16.29 4.90 7.58
CA GLN A 93 15.45 6.09 7.77
C GLN A 93 14.55 6.34 6.55
N GLN A 94 15.11 6.28 5.34
CA GLN A 94 14.34 6.46 4.10
C GLN A 94 13.21 5.42 3.98
N VAL A 95 13.47 4.16 4.28
CA VAL A 95 12.47 3.09 4.21
C VAL A 95 11.37 3.30 5.25
N LEU A 96 11.74 3.67 6.47
CA LEU A 96 10.78 3.98 7.53
C LEU A 96 9.94 5.22 7.20
N ASP A 97 10.54 6.27 6.65
CA ASP A 97 9.80 7.48 6.27
C ASP A 97 8.72 7.20 5.23
N ILE A 98 8.99 6.36 4.25
CA ILE A 98 8.03 6.03 3.18
C ILE A 98 7.00 5.01 3.63
N ASN A 99 7.42 3.92 4.31
CA ASN A 99 6.55 2.77 4.55
C ASN A 99 5.82 2.80 5.90
N LEU A 100 6.26 3.65 6.83
CA LEU A 100 5.66 3.81 8.15
C LEU A 100 5.26 5.26 8.44
N MET A 101 6.20 6.21 8.34
CA MET A 101 5.94 7.57 8.79
C MET A 101 5.00 8.34 7.85
N ALA A 102 5.00 8.06 6.54
CA ALA A 102 4.04 8.65 5.61
C ALA A 102 2.57 8.31 6.00
N PRO A 103 2.19 7.01 6.18
CA PRO A 103 0.89 6.66 6.76
C PRO A 103 0.59 7.35 8.09
N VAL A 104 1.52 7.30 9.06
CA VAL A 104 1.33 7.92 10.39
C VAL A 104 1.06 9.42 10.30
N ARG A 105 1.76 10.14 9.42
CA ARG A 105 1.58 11.58 9.23
C ARG A 105 0.22 11.90 8.61
N LEU A 106 -0.21 11.13 7.61
CA LEU A 106 -1.51 11.30 6.95
C LEU A 106 -2.68 10.95 7.89
N ASP A 107 -2.57 9.85 8.63
CA ASP A 107 -3.58 9.46 9.62
C ASP A 107 -3.76 10.55 10.68
N ARG A 108 -2.65 11.09 11.20
CA ARG A 108 -2.67 12.18 12.18
C ARG A 108 -3.32 13.45 11.63
N ALA A 109 -3.19 13.71 10.33
CA ALA A 109 -3.78 14.88 9.70
C ALA A 109 -5.28 14.69 9.44
N PHE A 110 -5.73 13.54 8.95
CA PHE A 110 -7.12 13.38 8.48
C PHE A 110 -8.07 12.75 9.50
N ILE A 111 -7.59 11.90 10.40
CA ILE A 111 -8.45 11.22 11.38
C ILE A 111 -9.20 12.17 12.31
N PRO A 112 -8.62 13.29 12.80
CA PRO A 112 -9.38 14.23 13.63
C PRO A 112 -10.68 14.69 12.98
N GLY A 113 -10.67 15.10 11.72
CA GLY A 113 -11.86 15.48 10.98
C GLY A 113 -12.85 14.30 10.76
N MET A 114 -12.35 13.08 10.57
CA MET A 114 -13.20 11.87 10.52
C MET A 114 -13.91 11.63 11.86
N LEU A 115 -13.21 11.80 12.98
CA LEU A 115 -13.77 11.66 14.34
C LEU A 115 -14.85 12.69 14.63
N GLU A 116 -14.65 13.95 14.23
CA GLU A 116 -15.65 15.02 14.35
C GLU A 116 -16.95 14.68 13.61
N ARG A 117 -16.83 14.12 12.41
CA ARG A 117 -17.97 13.67 11.59
C ARG A 117 -18.52 12.30 12.03
N LYS A 118 -17.83 11.58 12.92
CA LYS A 118 -18.12 10.20 13.35
C LYS A 118 -18.24 9.24 12.17
N ASN A 119 -17.46 9.50 11.14
CA ASN A 119 -17.44 8.71 9.91
C ASN A 119 -16.06 8.79 9.25
N GLY A 120 -15.44 7.63 9.00
CA GLY A 120 -14.18 7.56 8.31
C GLY A 120 -13.68 6.13 8.15
N VAL A 121 -12.94 5.91 7.08
CA VAL A 121 -12.27 4.63 6.82
C VAL A 121 -10.81 4.86 6.45
N VAL A 122 -9.93 4.17 7.14
CA VAL A 122 -8.50 4.11 6.82
C VAL A 122 -8.13 2.67 6.48
N ILE A 123 -7.46 2.48 5.34
CA ILE A 123 -6.92 1.17 4.95
C ILE A 123 -5.42 1.32 4.69
N HIS A 124 -4.63 0.54 5.43
CA HIS A 124 -3.21 0.41 5.21
C HIS A 124 -2.91 -0.75 4.26
N ILE A 125 -2.14 -0.50 3.21
CA ILE A 125 -1.63 -1.57 2.37
C ILE A 125 -0.30 -2.06 2.94
N GLY A 126 -0.38 -3.27 3.51
CA GLY A 126 0.73 -4.00 4.10
C GLY A 126 1.53 -4.81 3.08
N SER A 127 2.01 -5.93 3.55
CA SER A 127 2.68 -6.97 2.75
C SER A 127 2.82 -8.22 3.59
N ILE A 128 2.71 -9.40 2.99
CA ILE A 128 3.05 -10.67 3.69
C ILE A 128 4.50 -10.72 4.18
N ALA A 129 5.38 -9.84 3.68
CA ALA A 129 6.77 -9.73 4.13
C ALA A 129 6.91 -9.46 5.64
N HIS A 130 5.88 -8.92 6.32
CA HIS A 130 5.91 -8.73 7.76
C HIS A 130 5.71 -10.04 8.55
N ILE A 131 5.17 -11.09 7.92
CA ILE A 131 5.01 -12.43 8.51
C ILE A 131 6.14 -13.33 8.05
N MET A 132 6.47 -13.29 6.76
CA MET A 132 7.49 -14.11 6.12
C MET A 132 8.53 -13.21 5.42
N PRO A 133 9.43 -12.58 6.19
CA PRO A 133 10.42 -11.66 5.63
C PRO A 133 11.44 -12.44 4.76
N PRO A 134 11.69 -11.98 3.52
CA PRO A 134 12.72 -12.59 2.69
C PRO A 134 14.11 -12.43 3.31
N SER A 135 14.84 -13.53 3.43
CA SER A 135 16.12 -13.58 4.15
C SER A 135 17.26 -12.77 3.50
N GLN A 136 17.21 -12.55 2.19
CA GLN A 136 18.29 -11.93 1.42
C GLN A 136 17.94 -10.58 0.83
N SER A 137 16.71 -10.09 1.04
CA SER A 137 16.24 -8.82 0.47
C SER A 137 15.15 -8.22 1.33
N THR A 138 14.91 -6.93 1.16
CA THR A 138 13.75 -6.22 1.74
C THR A 138 13.63 -6.24 3.27
N LEU A 139 14.72 -6.50 4.02
CA LEU A 139 14.67 -6.59 5.49
C LEU A 139 14.10 -5.31 6.13
N ALA A 140 14.61 -4.14 5.73
CA ALA A 140 14.13 -2.86 6.24
C ALA A 140 12.64 -2.61 5.88
N TYR A 141 12.24 -2.98 4.66
CA TYR A 141 10.85 -2.90 4.23
C TYR A 141 9.94 -3.83 5.03
N ALA A 142 10.33 -5.08 5.22
CA ALA A 142 9.58 -6.06 6.01
C ALA A 142 9.39 -5.56 7.46
N SER A 143 10.46 -5.02 8.05
CA SER A 143 10.42 -4.42 9.38
C SER A 143 9.48 -3.22 9.46
N ALA A 144 9.52 -2.32 8.46
CA ALA A 144 8.62 -1.17 8.40
C ALA A 144 7.16 -1.61 8.25
N LYS A 145 6.87 -2.65 7.44
CA LYS A 145 5.51 -3.20 7.29
C LYS A 145 5.05 -3.94 8.55
N GLY A 146 5.95 -4.57 9.30
CA GLY A 146 5.65 -5.11 10.65
C GLY A 146 5.27 -4.01 11.64
N ALA A 147 6.04 -2.92 11.66
CA ALA A 147 5.73 -1.75 12.48
C ALA A 147 4.38 -1.11 12.07
N LEU A 148 4.11 -0.97 10.76
CA LEU A 148 2.84 -0.46 10.25
C LEU A 148 1.66 -1.34 10.67
N ARG A 149 1.82 -2.67 10.68
CA ARG A 149 0.78 -3.60 11.14
C ARG A 149 0.43 -3.36 12.61
N THR A 150 1.45 -3.25 13.46
CA THR A 150 1.25 -2.98 14.89
C THR A 150 0.60 -1.61 15.10
N TYR A 151 1.06 -0.59 14.39
CA TYR A 151 0.48 0.76 14.41
C TYR A 151 -0.99 0.73 13.98
N SER A 152 -1.31 0.11 12.85
CA SER A 152 -2.68 -0.02 12.31
C SER A 152 -3.62 -0.64 13.34
N LYS A 153 -3.18 -1.71 14.01
CA LYS A 153 -3.96 -2.36 15.07
C LYS A 153 -4.17 -1.47 16.29
N GLY A 154 -3.13 -0.78 16.75
CA GLY A 154 -3.23 0.17 17.86
C GLY A 154 -4.18 1.33 17.53
N LEU A 155 -4.01 1.93 16.35
CA LEU A 155 -4.84 3.03 15.87
C LEU A 155 -6.32 2.63 15.76
N SER A 156 -6.61 1.44 15.20
CA SER A 156 -7.99 0.97 15.07
C SER A 156 -8.75 0.95 16.40
N ARG A 157 -8.08 0.54 17.48
CA ARG A 157 -8.66 0.50 18.82
C ARG A 157 -8.86 1.90 19.42
N ALA A 158 -7.97 2.83 19.07
CA ALA A 158 -8.03 4.19 19.58
C ALA A 158 -9.20 4.99 18.97
N VAL A 159 -9.57 4.72 17.71
CA VAL A 159 -10.51 5.57 16.98
C VAL A 159 -11.87 4.92 16.70
N ALA A 160 -12.02 3.61 16.91
CA ALA A 160 -13.25 2.88 16.57
C ALA A 160 -14.51 3.42 17.26
N ALA A 161 -14.42 3.76 18.55
CA ALA A 161 -15.53 4.32 19.30
C ALA A 161 -16.00 5.70 18.75
N GLY A 162 -15.12 6.40 18.03
CA GLY A 162 -15.42 7.65 17.33
C GLY A 162 -15.99 7.47 15.92
N GLY A 163 -16.31 6.24 15.50
CA GLY A 163 -16.90 5.97 14.20
C GLY A 163 -15.89 5.87 13.05
N VAL A 164 -14.59 5.73 13.35
CA VAL A 164 -13.54 5.55 12.33
C VAL A 164 -13.07 4.10 12.31
N ARG A 165 -13.16 3.46 11.15
CA ARG A 165 -12.66 2.09 10.94
C ARG A 165 -11.26 2.10 10.35
N VAL A 166 -10.36 1.34 10.94
CA VAL A 166 -8.99 1.15 10.43
C VAL A 166 -8.76 -0.33 10.23
N ASN A 167 -8.37 -0.73 9.03
CA ASN A 167 -8.02 -2.10 8.67
C ASN A 167 -6.74 -2.13 7.82
N MET A 168 -6.20 -3.30 7.62
CA MET A 168 -5.03 -3.55 6.80
C MET A 168 -5.33 -4.63 5.76
N VAL A 169 -4.75 -4.48 4.58
CA VAL A 169 -4.69 -5.51 3.55
C VAL A 169 -3.23 -5.78 3.28
N SER A 170 -2.80 -7.02 3.41
CA SER A 170 -1.41 -7.46 3.22
C SER A 170 -1.31 -8.38 2.00
N PRO A 171 -1.02 -7.80 0.81
CA PRO A 171 -0.87 -8.59 -0.39
C PRO A 171 0.38 -9.47 -0.35
N GLY A 172 0.31 -10.61 -1.05
CA GLY A 172 1.45 -11.41 -1.46
C GLY A 172 2.13 -10.84 -2.70
N PHE A 173 2.57 -11.72 -3.59
CA PHE A 173 3.14 -11.31 -4.87
C PHE A 173 2.03 -10.90 -5.85
N ILE A 174 1.96 -9.61 -6.15
CA ILE A 174 1.00 -9.01 -7.09
C ILE A 174 1.73 -8.58 -8.36
N GLU A 175 1.23 -8.98 -9.52
CA GLU A 175 1.80 -8.67 -10.83
C GLU A 175 1.48 -7.22 -11.23
N THR A 176 2.25 -6.30 -10.68
CA THR A 176 2.22 -4.86 -11.02
C THR A 176 3.24 -4.55 -12.12
N SER A 177 3.20 -3.33 -12.65
CA SER A 177 4.23 -2.85 -13.59
C SER A 177 5.66 -2.96 -13.01
N GLY A 178 5.83 -2.76 -11.69
CA GLY A 178 7.11 -2.96 -11.01
C GLY A 178 7.54 -4.43 -10.96
N ALA A 179 6.59 -5.34 -10.68
CA ALA A 179 6.84 -6.79 -10.70
C ALA A 179 7.15 -7.28 -12.12
N HIS A 180 6.46 -6.75 -13.13
CA HIS A 180 6.74 -7.06 -14.52
C HIS A 180 8.17 -6.65 -14.93
N GLY A 181 8.63 -5.46 -14.49
CA GLY A 181 10.02 -5.04 -14.70
C GLY A 181 11.05 -6.01 -14.11
N MET A 182 10.81 -6.50 -12.89
CA MET A 182 11.65 -7.51 -12.23
C MET A 182 11.64 -8.85 -13.00
N ILE A 183 10.48 -9.31 -13.45
CA ILE A 183 10.36 -10.53 -14.27
C ILE A 183 11.16 -10.39 -15.57
N THR A 184 11.04 -9.23 -16.25
CA THR A 184 11.78 -8.95 -17.49
C THR A 184 13.29 -8.95 -17.25
N GLU A 185 13.76 -8.36 -16.16
CA GLU A 185 15.18 -8.37 -15.78
C GLU A 185 15.69 -9.80 -15.55
N ILE A 186 14.95 -10.62 -14.81
CA ILE A 186 15.29 -12.03 -14.58
C ILE A 186 15.30 -12.81 -15.90
N GLN A 187 14.32 -12.61 -16.77
CA GLN A 187 14.24 -13.19 -18.09
C GLN A 187 15.51 -12.92 -18.91
N GLN A 188 15.92 -11.65 -18.96
CA GLN A 188 17.10 -11.21 -19.69
C GLN A 188 18.41 -11.75 -19.10
N ASN A 189 18.58 -11.63 -17.78
CA ASN A 189 19.82 -12.04 -17.10
C ASN A 189 20.03 -13.56 -17.10
N ARG A 190 18.96 -14.34 -17.12
CA ARG A 190 19.01 -15.81 -17.09
C ARG A 190 18.79 -16.48 -18.46
N HIS A 191 18.46 -15.69 -19.49
CA HIS A 191 18.15 -16.19 -20.85
C HIS A 191 17.02 -17.25 -20.84
N ILE A 192 15.96 -17.03 -20.09
CA ILE A 192 14.80 -17.92 -19.95
C ILE A 192 13.53 -17.25 -20.50
N SER A 193 12.43 -17.99 -20.66
CA SER A 193 11.14 -17.40 -21.05
C SER A 193 10.56 -16.54 -19.93
N GLU A 194 9.62 -15.65 -20.26
CA GLU A 194 8.90 -14.83 -19.26
C GLU A 194 8.16 -15.70 -18.24
N ASP A 195 7.50 -16.77 -18.69
CA ASP A 195 6.81 -17.72 -17.80
C ASP A 195 7.77 -18.42 -16.86
N ALA A 196 8.97 -18.80 -17.34
CA ALA A 196 10.00 -19.40 -16.49
C ALA A 196 10.55 -18.37 -15.47
N ALA A 197 10.68 -17.10 -15.87
CA ALA A 197 11.09 -16.03 -14.95
C ALA A 197 10.01 -15.75 -13.89
N ARG A 198 8.73 -15.74 -14.29
CA ARG A 198 7.59 -15.61 -13.37
C ARG A 198 7.56 -16.77 -12.38
N GLN A 199 7.70 -18.01 -12.86
CA GLN A 199 7.77 -19.20 -12.01
C GLN A 199 8.98 -19.15 -11.06
N TYR A 200 10.12 -18.64 -11.54
CA TYR A 200 11.30 -18.46 -10.70
C TYR A 200 11.02 -17.51 -9.52
N VAL A 201 10.35 -16.36 -9.76
CA VAL A 201 9.95 -15.44 -8.69
C VAL A 201 9.00 -16.11 -7.71
N MET A 202 7.99 -16.83 -8.20
CA MET A 202 7.04 -17.55 -7.35
C MET A 202 7.76 -18.60 -6.48
N ASN A 203 8.73 -19.30 -7.02
CA ASN A 203 9.51 -20.29 -6.25
C ASN A 203 10.39 -19.64 -5.17
N MET A 204 10.96 -18.44 -5.44
CA MET A 204 11.76 -17.71 -4.45
C MET A 204 10.98 -17.34 -3.18
N ILE A 205 9.68 -17.14 -3.29
CA ILE A 205 8.80 -16.82 -2.15
C ILE A 205 8.10 -18.06 -1.55
N GLY A 206 8.57 -19.26 -1.89
CA GLY A 206 8.01 -20.50 -1.34
C GLY A 206 6.83 -21.08 -2.11
N GLY A 207 6.49 -20.52 -3.27
CA GLY A 207 5.34 -20.89 -4.09
C GLY A 207 4.09 -20.10 -3.77
N ILE A 208 3.14 -20.16 -4.70
CA ILE A 208 1.78 -19.59 -4.53
C ILE A 208 0.80 -20.73 -4.82
N PRO A 209 0.06 -21.25 -3.84
CA PRO A 209 -0.85 -22.38 -4.02
C PRO A 209 -1.92 -22.20 -5.12
N VAL A 210 -2.40 -20.96 -5.33
CA VAL A 210 -3.31 -20.61 -6.44
C VAL A 210 -2.65 -20.77 -7.82
N GLY A 211 -1.32 -20.93 -7.90
CA GLY A 211 -0.57 -21.20 -9.13
C GLY A 211 -0.25 -19.97 -9.98
N ARG A 212 -0.57 -18.76 -9.52
CA ARG A 212 -0.27 -17.49 -10.22
C ARG A 212 -0.06 -16.34 -9.24
N PRO A 213 0.59 -15.25 -9.66
CA PRO A 213 0.54 -13.98 -8.92
C PRO A 213 -0.89 -13.46 -8.78
N GLY A 214 -1.13 -12.66 -7.75
CA GLY A 214 -2.35 -11.86 -7.64
C GLY A 214 -2.35 -10.70 -8.64
N ARG A 215 -3.54 -10.17 -8.94
CA ARG A 215 -3.71 -8.98 -9.79
C ARG A 215 -4.01 -7.75 -8.94
N PRO A 216 -3.60 -6.55 -9.36
CA PRO A 216 -3.94 -5.30 -8.67
C PRO A 216 -5.44 -5.12 -8.42
N GLU A 217 -6.28 -5.57 -9.37
CA GLU A 217 -7.73 -5.48 -9.29
C GLU A 217 -8.31 -6.35 -8.16
N GLU A 218 -7.70 -7.51 -7.88
CA GLU A 218 -8.11 -8.38 -6.77
C GLU A 218 -7.88 -7.71 -5.41
N VAL A 219 -6.79 -6.93 -5.28
CA VAL A 219 -6.55 -6.10 -4.10
C VAL A 219 -7.58 -4.96 -4.02
N ALA A 220 -7.85 -4.31 -5.16
CA ALA A 220 -8.79 -3.20 -5.22
C ALA A 220 -10.21 -3.60 -4.81
N GLU A 221 -10.68 -4.81 -5.18
CA GLU A 221 -12.00 -5.30 -4.77
C GLU A 221 -12.10 -5.53 -3.26
N LEU A 222 -11.07 -6.10 -2.63
CA LEU A 222 -11.05 -6.26 -1.18
C LEU A 222 -11.02 -4.89 -0.47
N VAL A 223 -10.21 -3.96 -0.96
CA VAL A 223 -10.15 -2.59 -0.42
C VAL A 223 -11.49 -1.89 -0.57
N ALA A 224 -12.17 -2.03 -1.72
CA ALA A 224 -13.49 -1.45 -1.96
C ALA A 224 -14.55 -2.04 -1.00
N PHE A 225 -14.52 -3.35 -0.77
CA PHE A 225 -15.39 -3.99 0.23
C PHE A 225 -15.14 -3.44 1.64
N LEU A 226 -13.87 -3.37 2.06
CA LEU A 226 -13.50 -2.88 3.40
C LEU A 226 -13.80 -1.39 3.60
N ALA A 227 -13.82 -0.61 2.53
CA ALA A 227 -14.19 0.80 2.59
C ALA A 227 -15.70 1.03 2.61
N SER A 228 -16.51 0.05 2.23
CA SER A 228 -17.96 0.17 2.15
C SER A 228 -18.65 -0.04 3.51
N ASP A 229 -19.93 0.38 3.59
CA ASP A 229 -20.78 0.15 4.77
C ASP A 229 -21.06 -1.32 5.05
N ARG A 230 -20.85 -2.20 4.05
CA ARG A 230 -21.01 -3.66 4.18
C ARG A 230 -20.00 -4.28 5.14
N SER A 231 -18.90 -3.60 5.42
CA SER A 231 -17.86 -4.02 6.36
C SER A 231 -17.88 -3.24 7.68
N GLY A 232 -19.05 -2.69 8.07
CA GLY A 232 -19.22 -1.81 9.23
C GLY A 232 -18.77 -2.41 10.57
N TYR A 233 -18.73 -3.74 10.71
CA TYR A 233 -18.28 -4.42 11.93
C TYR A 233 -16.85 -4.96 11.85
N ILE A 234 -16.13 -4.66 10.77
CA ILE A 234 -14.75 -5.08 10.54
C ILE A 234 -13.78 -3.96 10.95
N VAL A 235 -13.05 -4.16 12.05
CA VAL A 235 -12.14 -3.17 12.63
C VAL A 235 -10.87 -3.83 13.14
N GLY A 236 -9.72 -3.30 12.73
CA GLY A 236 -8.41 -3.73 13.20
C GLY A 236 -7.98 -5.11 12.72
N VAL A 237 -8.48 -5.53 11.57
CA VAL A 237 -8.10 -6.80 10.92
C VAL A 237 -7.03 -6.54 9.88
N ASP A 238 -6.10 -7.47 9.75
CA ASP A 238 -5.12 -7.56 8.68
C ASP A 238 -5.53 -8.73 7.77
N TYR A 239 -5.97 -8.41 6.55
CA TYR A 239 -6.38 -9.39 5.55
C TYR A 239 -5.22 -9.78 4.66
N LEU A 240 -4.80 -11.05 4.75
CA LEU A 240 -3.83 -11.61 3.82
C LEU A 240 -4.53 -11.87 2.48
N LEU A 241 -3.97 -11.33 1.40
CA LEU A 241 -4.40 -11.57 0.03
C LEU A 241 -3.19 -12.06 -0.77
N ASP A 242 -2.86 -13.35 -0.62
CA ASP A 242 -1.56 -13.90 -1.01
C ASP A 242 -1.63 -15.22 -1.80
N GLY A 243 -2.83 -15.65 -2.17
CA GLY A 243 -3.06 -16.90 -2.90
C GLY A 243 -2.64 -18.16 -2.12
N GLY A 244 -2.57 -18.05 -0.77
CA GLY A 244 -2.17 -19.14 0.12
C GLY A 244 -0.66 -19.26 0.34
N THR A 245 0.11 -18.23 0.01
CA THR A 245 1.59 -18.23 0.15
C THR A 245 2.03 -18.40 1.60
N ILE A 246 1.34 -17.76 2.56
CA ILE A 246 1.65 -17.93 3.98
C ILE A 246 1.08 -19.28 4.46
N PRO A 247 1.92 -20.21 4.93
CA PRO A 247 1.49 -21.57 5.27
C PRO A 247 0.94 -21.71 6.69
N THR A 248 0.90 -20.64 7.46
CA THR A 248 0.47 -20.64 8.88
C THR A 248 -0.81 -19.86 9.09
N VAL A 249 -1.55 -20.20 10.12
CA VAL A 249 -2.76 -19.51 10.60
C VAL A 249 -2.43 -18.48 11.67
#